data_a2cb960e22b72bd76bcb75c78cec3851
#
_entry.id   a2cb960e22b72bd76bcb75c78cec3851
#
_cell.length_a   1.000
_cell.length_b   1.000
_cell.length_c   1.000
_cell.angle_alpha   90.00
_cell.angle_beta   90.00
_cell.angle_gamma   90.00
#
_symmetry.space_group_name_H-M   'P 1'
#
loop_
_entity.id
_entity.type
_entity.pdbx_description
1 polymer ?
#
loop_
_entity_poly.entity_id
_entity_poly.type
_entity_poly.pdbx_seq_one_letter_code
_entity_poly.pdbx_strand_id
1 'polypeptide(L)'
;MQSGIVERRVVLVLDHATLLSDQAGGSETVTVNMTLHAGELALIHVEHLQQALTFADTCSGLVSPAQGHVLFLNQDWARVPSDLANALRGRIGRVFATSAWLQHLSLLDNVMLRQLHHTRRPFAELRDEAAQLAARFGLPGFPTGRPRDCMPEDLQRAACAGAFLGNPVLLLLEEPTFGVYPDLLVPLIHAIRWARSRGSAVLWLTAAAAVWNDLSLPATARYRLVGRQFMEVHR
;
A
#
# COMPACT_ATOMS: atom_id res chain seq x y z
N MET A 1 38.25 -4.93 -8.90
CA MET A 1 36.84 -5.29 -9.11
C MET A 1 36.00 -4.15 -8.54
N GLN A 2 35.56 -3.23 -9.40
CA GLN A 2 34.64 -2.16 -8.98
C GLN A 2 33.26 -2.78 -8.78
N SER A 3 32.83 -2.82 -7.54
CA SER A 3 31.43 -3.12 -7.17
C SER A 3 30.58 -1.97 -7.72
N GLY A 4 29.96 -2.17 -8.89
CA GLY A 4 28.99 -1.22 -9.42
C GLY A 4 27.81 -1.16 -8.44
N ILE A 5 27.70 -0.07 -7.71
CA ILE A 5 26.49 0.27 -6.99
C ILE A 5 25.40 0.44 -8.03
N VAL A 6 24.53 -0.57 -8.20
CA VAL A 6 23.34 -0.44 -9.02
C VAL A 6 22.46 0.59 -8.31
N GLU A 7 22.44 1.79 -8.82
CA GLU A 7 21.62 2.89 -8.31
C GLU A 7 20.15 2.46 -8.42
N ARG A 8 19.53 2.15 -7.27
CA ARG A 8 18.13 1.70 -7.23
C ARG A 8 17.24 2.88 -7.58
N ARG A 9 16.30 2.65 -8.49
CA ARG A 9 15.33 3.69 -8.89
C ARG A 9 14.55 4.18 -7.67
N VAL A 10 14.50 5.49 -7.47
CA VAL A 10 13.61 6.14 -6.49
C VAL A 10 12.16 5.95 -6.91
N VAL A 11 11.32 5.51 -6.01
CA VAL A 11 9.88 5.29 -6.23
C VAL A 11 9.04 6.34 -5.53
N LEU A 12 9.33 6.61 -4.25
CA LEU A 12 8.57 7.57 -3.45
C LEU A 12 9.54 8.43 -2.64
N VAL A 13 9.30 9.73 -2.61
CA VAL A 13 10.02 10.69 -1.75
C VAL A 13 9.00 11.51 -0.98
N LEU A 14 9.15 11.58 0.32
CA LEU A 14 8.55 12.59 1.17
C LEU A 14 9.68 13.53 1.59
N ASP A 15 9.65 14.75 1.07
CA ASP A 15 10.67 15.78 1.33
C ASP A 15 10.08 16.86 2.23
N HIS A 16 10.44 16.84 3.53
CA HIS A 16 9.89 17.70 4.56
C HIS A 16 8.34 17.78 4.52
N ALA A 17 7.70 16.65 4.15
CA ALA A 17 6.26 16.58 3.96
C ALA A 17 5.55 16.64 5.33
N THR A 18 4.81 17.70 5.58
CA THR A 18 4.02 17.87 6.81
C THR A 18 2.63 17.30 6.59
N LEU A 19 2.35 16.17 7.26
CA LEU A 19 1.07 15.48 7.22
C LEU A 19 0.14 16.07 8.28
N LEU A 20 -1.14 16.25 7.92
CA LEU A 20 -2.20 16.67 8.84
C LEU A 20 -2.91 15.45 9.38
N SER A 21 -2.92 15.27 10.69
CA SER A 21 -3.74 14.26 11.35
C SER A 21 -4.91 14.96 12.05
N ASP A 22 -6.12 14.76 11.54
CA ASP A 22 -7.34 15.21 12.22
C ASP A 22 -7.66 14.22 13.34
N GLN A 23 -7.29 14.59 14.57
CA GLN A 23 -7.78 13.91 15.77
C GLN A 23 -8.88 14.73 16.43
N ALA A 24 -9.83 14.05 17.06
CA ALA A 24 -10.89 14.69 17.84
C ALA A 24 -10.26 15.49 19.01
N GLY A 25 -10.00 16.77 18.78
CA GLY A 25 -9.41 17.70 19.76
C GLY A 25 -8.26 18.55 19.29
N GLY A 26 -7.77 18.39 18.06
CA GLY A 26 -6.72 19.25 17.49
C GLY A 26 -6.09 18.67 16.24
N SER A 27 -5.73 19.55 15.32
CA SER A 27 -4.95 19.18 14.15
C SER A 27 -3.49 18.93 14.58
N GLU A 28 -3.08 17.68 14.65
CA GLU A 28 -1.68 17.35 14.88
C GLU A 28 -0.95 17.24 13.53
N THR A 29 0.25 17.80 13.48
CA THR A 29 1.09 17.72 12.29
C THR A 29 2.36 16.94 12.58
N VAL A 30 2.77 16.12 11.61
CA VAL A 30 4.06 15.44 11.66
C VAL A 30 4.82 15.71 10.36
N THR A 31 6.09 16.06 10.49
CA THR A 31 6.97 16.24 9.31
C THR A 31 7.71 14.95 9.03
N VAL A 32 7.61 14.47 7.80
CA VAL A 32 8.19 13.22 7.33
C VAL A 32 9.28 13.51 6.30
N ASN A 33 10.46 12.91 6.52
CA ASN A 33 11.53 12.82 5.55
C ASN A 33 11.83 11.35 5.30
N MET A 34 11.55 10.86 4.08
CA MET A 34 11.94 9.51 3.70
C MET A 34 12.05 9.36 2.19
N THR A 35 12.91 8.44 1.77
CA THR A 35 13.01 8.00 0.38
C THR A 35 12.86 6.49 0.32
N LEU A 36 12.02 6.02 -0.59
CA LEU A 36 11.77 4.60 -0.80
C LEU A 36 12.16 4.21 -2.23
N HIS A 37 13.05 3.23 -2.34
CA HIS A 37 13.56 2.77 -3.63
C HIS A 37 12.89 1.47 -4.10
N ALA A 38 13.01 1.20 -5.37
CA ALA A 38 12.57 -0.07 -5.95
C ALA A 38 13.19 -1.26 -5.22
N GLY A 39 12.35 -2.24 -4.86
CA GLY A 39 12.74 -3.42 -4.11
C GLY A 39 12.83 -3.24 -2.59
N GLU A 40 12.51 -2.07 -2.05
CA GLU A 40 12.51 -1.83 -0.60
C GLU A 40 11.15 -2.08 0.05
N LEU A 41 11.16 -2.39 1.32
CA LEU A 41 10.00 -2.45 2.22
C LEU A 41 10.26 -1.56 3.43
N ALA A 42 9.53 -0.46 3.54
CA ALA A 42 9.45 0.33 4.76
C ALA A 42 8.26 -0.14 5.61
N LEU A 43 8.53 -0.58 6.84
CA LEU A 43 7.51 -0.88 7.84
C LEU A 43 7.37 0.32 8.77
N ILE A 44 6.16 0.87 8.86
CA ILE A 44 5.87 2.04 9.69
C ILE A 44 4.87 1.63 10.77
N HIS A 45 5.29 1.77 12.03
CA HIS A 45 4.38 1.67 13.16
C HIS A 45 3.64 3.01 13.33
N VAL A 46 2.33 2.94 13.37
CA VAL A 46 1.45 4.07 13.66
C VAL A 46 0.70 3.82 14.97
N GLU A 47 0.25 4.87 15.65
CA GLU A 47 -0.54 4.73 16.89
C GLU A 47 -2.02 4.46 16.58
N HIS A 48 -2.51 5.04 15.45
CA HIS A 48 -3.92 5.00 15.10
C HIS A 48 -4.11 4.75 13.60
N LEU A 49 -5.17 4.05 13.23
CA LEU A 49 -5.51 3.77 11.82
C LEU A 49 -5.67 5.03 10.97
N GLN A 50 -6.12 6.14 11.57
CA GLN A 50 -6.26 7.42 10.87
C GLN A 50 -4.90 7.96 10.40
N GLN A 51 -3.83 7.74 11.16
CA GLN A 51 -2.47 8.12 10.71
C GLN A 51 -2.05 7.29 9.50
N ALA A 52 -2.36 5.99 9.46
CA ALA A 52 -2.07 5.13 8.32
C ALA A 52 -2.81 5.63 7.07
N LEU A 53 -4.10 5.95 7.19
CA LEU A 53 -4.93 6.46 6.11
C LEU A 53 -4.35 7.78 5.56
N THR A 54 -4.11 8.76 6.42
CA THR A 54 -3.56 10.08 6.03
C THR A 54 -2.20 9.92 5.36
N PHE A 55 -1.33 9.06 5.90
CA PHE A 55 -0.02 8.79 5.33
C PHE A 55 -0.13 8.19 3.91
N ALA A 56 -0.96 7.17 3.74
CA ALA A 56 -1.17 6.52 2.46
C ALA A 56 -1.88 7.44 1.44
N ASP A 57 -2.85 8.25 1.87
CA ASP A 57 -3.52 9.25 1.02
C ASP A 57 -2.53 10.30 0.52
N THR A 58 -1.63 10.76 1.39
CA THR A 58 -0.58 11.71 1.00
C THR A 58 0.42 11.07 0.03
N CYS A 59 0.86 9.83 0.27
CA CYS A 59 1.75 9.10 -0.64
C CYS A 59 1.13 8.85 -2.02
N SER A 60 -0.19 8.73 -2.12
CA SER A 60 -0.92 8.53 -3.38
C SER A 60 -1.40 9.84 -4.03
N GLY A 61 -1.08 10.99 -3.43
CA GLY A 61 -1.48 12.31 -3.93
C GLY A 61 -2.99 12.56 -3.88
N LEU A 62 -3.72 11.87 -2.99
CA LEU A 62 -5.14 12.14 -2.71
C LEU A 62 -5.30 13.29 -1.74
N VAL A 63 -4.34 13.46 -0.84
CA VAL A 63 -4.25 14.57 0.10
C VAL A 63 -2.90 15.27 -0.11
N SER A 64 -2.90 16.58 -0.19
CA SER A 64 -1.67 17.37 -0.24
C SER A 64 -1.07 17.53 1.15
N PRO A 65 0.27 17.46 1.30
CA PRO A 65 0.90 17.82 2.56
C PRO A 65 0.67 19.31 2.85
N ALA A 66 0.64 19.72 4.12
CA ALA A 66 0.52 21.12 4.52
C ALA A 66 1.78 21.92 4.15
N GLN A 67 2.94 21.27 4.16
CA GLN A 67 4.24 21.82 3.73
C GLN A 67 5.08 20.69 3.12
N GLY A 68 6.14 21.08 2.39
CA GLY A 68 7.05 20.12 1.75
C GLY A 68 6.47 19.51 0.48
N HIS A 69 7.09 18.45 0.03
CA HIS A 69 6.79 17.81 -1.25
C HIS A 69 6.64 16.30 -1.11
N VAL A 70 5.76 15.72 -1.95
CA VAL A 70 5.66 14.27 -2.11
C VAL A 70 5.80 13.95 -3.59
N LEU A 71 6.84 13.17 -3.91
CA LEU A 71 7.14 12.78 -5.27
C LEU A 71 6.94 11.28 -5.45
N PHE A 72 6.18 10.91 -6.47
CA PHE A 72 6.06 9.53 -6.93
C PHE A 72 6.66 9.42 -8.33
N LEU A 73 7.66 8.54 -8.50
CA LEU A 73 8.41 8.36 -9.74
C LEU A 73 8.98 9.70 -10.27
N ASN A 74 9.55 10.50 -9.36
CA ASN A 74 10.08 11.85 -9.61
C ASN A 74 9.03 12.88 -10.08
N GLN A 75 7.75 12.59 -9.92
CA GLN A 75 6.66 13.53 -10.20
C GLN A 75 6.09 14.05 -8.89
N ASP A 76 6.15 15.36 -8.69
CA ASP A 76 5.58 16.04 -7.52
C ASP A 76 4.04 16.08 -7.67
N TRP A 77 3.31 15.49 -6.75
CA TRP A 77 1.85 15.46 -6.78
C TRP A 77 1.20 16.83 -6.85
N ALA A 78 1.84 17.85 -6.26
CA ALA A 78 1.34 19.23 -6.30
C ALA A 78 1.42 19.88 -7.68
N ARG A 79 2.23 19.32 -8.60
CA ARG A 79 2.52 19.91 -9.92
C ARG A 79 2.06 19.04 -11.08
N VAL A 80 1.67 17.80 -10.80
CA VAL A 80 1.25 16.83 -11.82
C VAL A 80 -0.15 17.20 -12.35
N PRO A 81 -0.36 17.30 -13.68
CA PRO A 81 -1.68 17.45 -14.27
C PRO A 81 -2.60 16.28 -13.88
N SER A 82 -3.92 16.53 -13.78
CA SER A 82 -4.89 15.59 -13.24
C SER A 82 -4.97 14.25 -13.98
N ASP A 83 -4.84 14.27 -15.30
CA ASP A 83 -4.82 13.08 -16.15
C ASP A 83 -3.58 12.22 -15.90
N LEU A 84 -2.40 12.84 -15.80
CA LEU A 84 -1.16 12.15 -15.44
C LEU A 84 -1.22 11.65 -13.98
N ALA A 85 -1.76 12.44 -13.05
CA ALA A 85 -1.95 12.02 -11.66
C ALA A 85 -2.81 10.76 -11.57
N ASN A 86 -3.90 10.68 -12.34
CA ASN A 86 -4.74 9.49 -12.42
C ASN A 86 -3.99 8.28 -13.00
N ALA A 87 -3.24 8.47 -14.08
CA ALA A 87 -2.41 7.41 -14.66
C ALA A 87 -1.35 6.89 -13.67
N LEU A 88 -0.72 7.79 -12.90
CA LEU A 88 0.25 7.43 -11.86
C LEU A 88 -0.40 6.65 -10.72
N ARG A 89 -1.60 7.04 -10.26
CA ARG A 89 -2.35 6.28 -9.24
C ARG A 89 -2.68 4.87 -9.69
N GLY A 90 -2.92 4.65 -10.98
CA GLY A 90 -3.08 3.31 -11.56
C GLY A 90 -1.90 2.38 -11.33
N ARG A 91 -0.70 2.91 -11.02
CA ARG A 91 0.53 2.16 -10.73
C ARG A 91 0.75 1.89 -9.25
N ILE A 92 -0.18 2.33 -8.39
CA ILE A 92 -0.15 2.12 -6.95
C ILE A 92 -1.17 1.04 -6.59
N GLY A 93 -0.72 -0.05 -5.97
CA GLY A 93 -1.59 -1.03 -5.33
C GLY A 93 -1.84 -0.63 -3.88
N ARG A 94 -3.08 -0.74 -3.40
CA ARG A 94 -3.42 -0.30 -2.05
C ARG A 94 -4.33 -1.30 -1.35
N VAL A 95 -3.99 -1.64 -0.11
CA VAL A 95 -4.90 -2.24 0.87
C VAL A 95 -5.28 -1.13 1.83
N PHE A 96 -6.58 -0.85 1.96
CA PHE A 96 -7.10 0.19 2.82
C PHE A 96 -7.31 -0.34 4.25
N ALA A 97 -6.98 0.45 5.26
CA ALA A 97 -7.23 0.11 6.67
C ALA A 97 -8.72 -0.03 6.99
N THR A 98 -9.56 0.67 6.24
CA THR A 98 -11.02 0.61 6.34
C THR A 98 -11.61 0.10 5.03
N SER A 99 -12.79 -0.51 5.10
CA SER A 99 -13.45 -1.06 3.90
C SER A 99 -13.68 0.03 2.84
N ALA A 100 -13.14 -0.20 1.65
CA ALA A 100 -13.30 0.66 0.46
C ALA A 100 -14.11 -0.04 -0.65
N TRP A 101 -14.93 -1.02 -0.29
CA TRP A 101 -15.69 -1.83 -1.24
C TRP A 101 -16.90 -1.10 -1.81
N LEU A 102 -17.03 -1.10 -3.14
CA LEU A 102 -18.24 -0.64 -3.83
C LEU A 102 -19.32 -1.73 -3.75
N GLN A 103 -20.32 -1.50 -2.92
CA GLN A 103 -21.33 -2.50 -2.55
C GLN A 103 -22.27 -2.92 -3.70
N HIS A 104 -22.32 -2.16 -4.80
CA HIS A 104 -23.11 -2.46 -5.98
C HIS A 104 -22.39 -3.33 -7.01
N LEU A 105 -21.05 -3.50 -6.88
CA LEU A 105 -20.23 -4.35 -7.73
C LEU A 105 -20.01 -5.72 -7.08
N SER A 106 -19.71 -6.74 -7.90
CA SER A 106 -19.21 -8.02 -7.39
C SER A 106 -17.86 -7.84 -6.70
N LEU A 107 -17.45 -8.80 -5.88
CA LEU A 107 -16.12 -8.76 -5.25
C LEU A 107 -15.00 -8.80 -6.29
N LEU A 108 -15.15 -9.62 -7.33
CA LEU A 108 -14.18 -9.70 -8.43
C LEU A 108 -14.07 -8.38 -9.20
N ASP A 109 -15.20 -7.71 -9.51
CA ASP A 109 -15.17 -6.42 -10.19
C ASP A 109 -14.48 -5.35 -9.34
N ASN A 110 -14.73 -5.33 -8.04
CA ASN A 110 -14.02 -4.46 -7.10
C ASN A 110 -12.51 -4.68 -7.14
N VAL A 111 -12.05 -5.93 -7.10
CA VAL A 111 -10.63 -6.29 -7.14
C VAL A 111 -9.98 -5.84 -8.45
N MET A 112 -10.69 -5.97 -9.57
CA MET A 112 -10.18 -5.60 -10.89
C MET A 112 -10.34 -4.11 -11.22
N LEU A 113 -11.14 -3.36 -10.46
CA LEU A 113 -11.60 -2.00 -10.80
C LEU A 113 -10.45 -1.08 -11.19
N ARG A 114 -9.35 -1.06 -10.41
CA ARG A 114 -8.18 -0.23 -10.69
C ARG A 114 -7.58 -0.55 -12.06
N GLN A 115 -7.42 -1.82 -12.39
CA GLN A 115 -6.84 -2.24 -13.66
C GLN A 115 -7.78 -1.97 -14.85
N LEU A 116 -9.07 -2.20 -14.67
CA LEU A 116 -10.09 -1.89 -15.68
C LEU A 116 -10.15 -0.40 -15.98
N HIS A 117 -9.96 0.45 -14.97
CA HIS A 117 -10.00 1.90 -15.14
C HIS A 117 -8.73 2.48 -15.77
N HIS A 118 -7.56 1.95 -15.40
CA HIS A 118 -6.27 2.55 -15.77
C HIS A 118 -5.52 1.82 -16.89
N THR A 119 -6.01 0.70 -17.36
CA THR A 119 -5.36 -0.08 -18.41
C THR A 119 -6.34 -0.51 -19.50
N ARG A 120 -5.80 -0.95 -20.66
CA ARG A 120 -6.58 -1.56 -21.74
C ARG A 120 -6.43 -3.08 -21.77
N ARG A 121 -6.05 -3.68 -20.64
CA ARG A 121 -5.89 -5.13 -20.55
C ARG A 121 -7.24 -5.83 -20.72
N PRO A 122 -7.30 -6.95 -21.47
CA PRO A 122 -8.52 -7.72 -21.62
C PRO A 122 -9.05 -8.20 -20.27
N PHE A 123 -10.38 -8.15 -20.11
CA PHE A 123 -11.05 -8.59 -18.88
C PHE A 123 -10.67 -10.03 -18.49
N ALA A 124 -10.59 -10.94 -19.48
CA ALA A 124 -10.23 -12.33 -19.24
C ALA A 124 -8.85 -12.49 -18.61
N GLU A 125 -7.84 -11.73 -19.10
CA GLU A 125 -6.48 -11.75 -18.52
C GLU A 125 -6.46 -11.24 -17.09
N LEU A 126 -7.18 -10.14 -16.82
CA LEU A 126 -7.27 -9.58 -15.48
C LEU A 126 -7.95 -10.53 -14.51
N ARG A 127 -9.03 -11.17 -14.96
CA ARG A 127 -9.75 -12.19 -14.17
C ARG A 127 -8.85 -13.37 -13.83
N ASP A 128 -8.10 -13.88 -14.81
CA ASP A 128 -7.24 -15.04 -14.62
C ASP A 128 -6.05 -14.70 -13.68
N GLU A 129 -5.45 -13.51 -13.82
CA GLU A 129 -4.42 -13.02 -12.88
C GLU A 129 -5.02 -12.81 -11.47
N ALA A 130 -6.20 -12.22 -11.37
CA ALA A 130 -6.89 -12.03 -10.10
C ALA A 130 -7.17 -13.37 -9.41
N ALA A 131 -7.62 -14.39 -10.14
CA ALA A 131 -7.85 -15.74 -9.61
C ALA A 131 -6.55 -16.37 -9.08
N GLN A 132 -5.43 -16.22 -9.79
CA GLN A 132 -4.12 -16.70 -9.32
C GLN A 132 -3.68 -15.99 -8.03
N LEU A 133 -3.90 -14.67 -7.94
CA LEU A 133 -3.59 -13.91 -6.74
C LEU A 133 -4.52 -14.32 -5.58
N ALA A 134 -5.81 -14.51 -5.83
CA ALA A 134 -6.76 -15.01 -4.83
C ALA A 134 -6.27 -16.33 -4.22
N ALA A 135 -5.89 -17.28 -5.06
CA ALA A 135 -5.35 -18.58 -4.60
C ALA A 135 -4.08 -18.41 -3.74
N ARG A 136 -3.18 -17.49 -4.12
CA ARG A 136 -1.96 -17.19 -3.33
C ARG A 136 -2.28 -16.63 -1.94
N PHE A 137 -3.38 -15.89 -1.80
CA PHE A 137 -3.84 -15.34 -0.53
C PHE A 137 -4.82 -16.27 0.21
N GLY A 138 -4.98 -17.52 -0.26
CA GLY A 138 -5.76 -18.55 0.41
C GLY A 138 -7.26 -18.52 0.13
N LEU A 139 -7.69 -17.82 -0.94
CA LEU A 139 -9.05 -17.94 -1.46
C LEU A 139 -9.09 -19.06 -2.52
N PRO A 140 -10.06 -20.00 -2.46
CA PRO A 140 -10.22 -21.04 -3.49
C PRO A 140 -10.72 -20.47 -4.82
N GLY A 141 -11.05 -19.17 -4.86
CA GLY A 141 -11.58 -18.38 -5.94
C GLY A 141 -12.25 -17.14 -5.36
N PHE A 142 -12.65 -16.19 -6.20
CA PHE A 142 -13.44 -15.07 -5.68
C PHE A 142 -14.88 -15.51 -5.40
N PRO A 143 -15.42 -15.16 -4.22
CA PRO A 143 -16.86 -15.29 -3.99
C PRO A 143 -17.65 -14.59 -5.11
N THR A 144 -18.72 -15.23 -5.58
CA THR A 144 -19.56 -14.68 -6.65
C THR A 144 -20.47 -13.55 -6.19
N GLY A 145 -20.55 -13.34 -4.85
CA GLY A 145 -21.39 -12.35 -4.19
C GLY A 145 -20.82 -10.94 -4.22
N ARG A 146 -21.60 -10.04 -3.62
CA ARG A 146 -21.19 -8.66 -3.33
C ARG A 146 -20.38 -8.63 -2.03
N PRO A 147 -19.58 -7.58 -1.80
CA PRO A 147 -18.79 -7.48 -0.58
C PRO A 147 -19.58 -7.70 0.73
N ARG A 148 -20.81 -7.20 0.80
CA ARG A 148 -21.68 -7.38 1.98
C ARG A 148 -22.08 -8.83 2.28
N ASP A 149 -21.97 -9.70 1.29
CA ASP A 149 -22.37 -11.11 1.37
C ASP A 149 -21.15 -12.02 1.65
N CYS A 150 -19.96 -11.43 1.79
CA CYS A 150 -18.69 -12.15 1.97
C CYS A 150 -18.23 -12.07 3.43
N MET A 151 -17.46 -13.06 3.86
CA MET A 151 -16.84 -13.05 5.18
C MET A 151 -15.75 -11.97 5.26
N PRO A 152 -15.57 -11.30 6.40
CA PRO A 152 -14.54 -10.27 6.56
C PRO A 152 -13.13 -10.75 6.22
N GLU A 153 -12.80 -12.00 6.55
CA GLU A 153 -11.52 -12.63 6.25
C GLU A 153 -11.28 -12.79 4.75
N ASP A 154 -12.34 -13.16 4.00
CA ASP A 154 -12.28 -13.27 2.53
C ASP A 154 -12.14 -11.90 1.88
N LEU A 155 -12.82 -10.88 2.42
CA LEU A 155 -12.66 -9.50 1.98
C LEU A 155 -11.23 -9.00 2.15
N GLN A 156 -10.58 -9.31 3.29
CA GLN A 156 -9.20 -8.92 3.53
C GLN A 156 -8.22 -9.61 2.59
N ARG A 157 -8.42 -10.92 2.32
CA ARG A 157 -7.65 -11.68 1.33
C ARG A 157 -7.85 -11.12 -0.08
N ALA A 158 -9.09 -10.80 -0.44
CA ALA A 158 -9.43 -10.18 -1.73
C ALA A 158 -8.82 -8.78 -1.87
N ALA A 159 -8.77 -7.96 -0.82
CA ALA A 159 -8.11 -6.67 -0.80
C ALA A 159 -6.62 -6.81 -1.12
N CYS A 160 -5.95 -7.79 -0.50
CA CYS A 160 -4.56 -8.10 -0.82
C CYS A 160 -4.42 -8.51 -2.30
N ALA A 161 -5.25 -9.43 -2.81
CA ALA A 161 -5.20 -9.82 -4.21
C ALA A 161 -5.35 -8.62 -5.16
N GLY A 162 -6.29 -7.71 -4.89
CA GLY A 162 -6.50 -6.49 -5.67
C GLY A 162 -5.33 -5.51 -5.63
N ALA A 163 -4.69 -5.38 -4.47
CA ALA A 163 -3.52 -4.52 -4.33
C ALA A 163 -2.34 -4.99 -5.19
N PHE A 164 -2.11 -6.30 -5.29
CA PHE A 164 -1.01 -6.87 -6.06
C PHE A 164 -1.32 -7.05 -7.56
N LEU A 165 -2.59 -6.93 -7.99
CA LEU A 165 -3.00 -7.11 -9.38
C LEU A 165 -2.32 -6.07 -10.30
N GLY A 166 -1.79 -6.52 -11.44
CA GLY A 166 -1.21 -5.66 -12.48
C GLY A 166 0.20 -5.15 -12.16
N ASN A 167 0.93 -5.79 -11.27
CA ASN A 167 2.33 -5.48 -10.91
C ASN A 167 2.55 -3.99 -10.55
N PRO A 168 2.00 -3.50 -9.46
CA PRO A 168 2.15 -2.10 -9.04
C PRO A 168 3.60 -1.75 -8.78
N VAL A 169 3.97 -0.50 -9.03
CA VAL A 169 5.29 0.04 -8.74
C VAL A 169 5.45 0.36 -7.25
N LEU A 170 4.35 0.76 -6.62
CA LEU A 170 4.26 1.02 -5.19
C LEU A 170 3.09 0.23 -4.60
N LEU A 171 3.33 -0.42 -3.49
CA LEU A 171 2.30 -1.04 -2.65
C LEU A 171 2.16 -0.22 -1.37
N LEU A 172 0.95 0.28 -1.12
CA LEU A 172 0.55 0.93 0.13
C LEU A 172 -0.34 -0.05 0.90
N LEU A 173 0.19 -0.61 1.97
CA LEU A 173 -0.47 -1.67 2.74
C LEU A 173 -0.82 -1.13 4.13
N GLU A 174 -2.09 -0.77 4.33
CA GLU A 174 -2.62 -0.31 5.61
C GLU A 174 -3.28 -1.49 6.32
N GLU A 175 -2.70 -1.93 7.44
CA GLU A 175 -3.18 -3.09 8.21
C GLU A 175 -3.55 -4.31 7.36
N PRO A 176 -2.68 -4.76 6.44
CA PRO A 176 -3.06 -5.78 5.46
C PRO A 176 -3.40 -7.15 6.08
N THR A 177 -3.06 -7.38 7.34
CA THR A 177 -3.36 -8.62 8.07
C THR A 177 -4.50 -8.49 9.08
N PHE A 178 -5.21 -7.34 9.06
CA PHE A 178 -6.29 -7.08 10.03
C PHE A 178 -7.37 -8.17 9.96
N GLY A 179 -7.70 -8.74 11.13
CA GLY A 179 -8.72 -9.79 11.27
C GLY A 179 -8.30 -11.19 10.78
N VAL A 180 -7.14 -11.33 10.11
CA VAL A 180 -6.65 -12.59 9.53
C VAL A 180 -5.19 -12.89 9.87
N TYR A 181 -4.66 -12.23 10.88
CA TYR A 181 -3.34 -12.56 11.44
C TYR A 181 -3.45 -13.78 12.38
N PRO A 182 -2.52 -14.76 12.36
CA PRO A 182 -1.30 -14.82 11.53
C PRO A 182 -1.46 -15.48 10.15
N ASP A 183 -2.63 -16.02 9.80
CA ASP A 183 -2.84 -16.89 8.64
C ASP A 183 -2.49 -16.23 7.32
N LEU A 184 -2.76 -14.92 7.20
CA LEU A 184 -2.45 -14.15 5.99
C LEU A 184 -0.98 -13.70 5.94
N LEU A 185 -0.24 -13.76 7.04
CA LEU A 185 1.10 -13.20 7.12
C LEU A 185 2.09 -13.87 6.15
N VAL A 186 2.12 -15.19 6.15
CA VAL A 186 3.05 -15.97 5.29
C VAL A 186 2.74 -15.76 3.80
N PRO A 187 1.49 -15.90 3.33
CA PRO A 187 1.12 -15.55 1.95
C PRO A 187 1.51 -14.12 1.57
N LEU A 188 1.28 -13.16 2.45
CA LEU A 188 1.59 -11.75 2.20
C LEU A 188 3.10 -11.52 2.09
N ILE A 189 3.92 -12.10 2.96
CA ILE A 189 5.38 -12.01 2.88
C ILE A 189 5.89 -12.58 1.54
N HIS A 190 5.34 -13.71 1.10
CA HIS A 190 5.72 -14.30 -0.20
C HIS A 190 5.34 -13.39 -1.37
N ALA A 191 4.14 -12.82 -1.34
CA ALA A 191 3.69 -11.87 -2.37
C ALA A 191 4.55 -10.60 -2.38
N ILE A 192 4.89 -10.06 -1.21
CA ILE A 192 5.79 -8.91 -1.07
C ILE A 192 7.18 -9.22 -1.63
N ARG A 193 7.78 -10.37 -1.28
CA ARG A 193 9.09 -10.76 -1.82
C ARG A 193 9.06 -10.86 -3.34
N TRP A 194 8.01 -11.47 -3.88
CA TRP A 194 7.83 -11.57 -5.32
C TRP A 194 7.66 -10.19 -5.99
N ALA A 195 6.84 -9.30 -5.46
CA ALA A 195 6.66 -7.95 -5.98
C ALA A 195 7.97 -7.15 -5.94
N ARG A 196 8.71 -7.22 -4.82
CA ARG A 196 10.00 -6.54 -4.66
C ARG A 196 11.07 -7.05 -5.63
N SER A 197 11.14 -8.34 -5.90
CA SER A 197 12.06 -8.90 -6.89
C SER A 197 11.78 -8.40 -8.32
N ARG A 198 10.57 -7.88 -8.57
CA ARG A 198 10.15 -7.25 -9.83
C ARG A 198 10.28 -5.72 -9.80
N GLY A 199 10.83 -5.16 -8.74
CA GLY A 199 11.09 -3.73 -8.57
C GLY A 199 9.97 -2.92 -7.94
N SER A 200 8.95 -3.54 -7.36
CA SER A 200 7.97 -2.83 -6.53
C SER A 200 8.60 -2.33 -5.24
N ALA A 201 8.26 -1.12 -4.83
CA ALA A 201 8.49 -0.62 -3.49
C ALA A 201 7.26 -0.91 -2.61
N VAL A 202 7.45 -1.14 -1.32
CA VAL A 202 6.37 -1.46 -0.38
C VAL A 202 6.43 -0.55 0.83
N LEU A 203 5.31 0.06 1.15
CA LEU A 203 5.08 0.78 2.39
C LEU A 203 4.02 0.02 3.18
N TRP A 204 4.39 -0.51 4.34
CA TRP A 204 3.47 -1.22 5.23
C TRP A 204 3.26 -0.40 6.49
N LEU A 205 2.01 0.03 6.72
CA LEU A 205 1.59 0.80 7.88
C LEU A 205 0.81 -0.13 8.82
N THR A 206 1.16 -0.13 10.11
CA THR A 206 0.50 -0.99 11.11
C THR A 206 0.48 -0.36 12.48
N ALA A 207 -0.64 -0.47 13.19
CA ALA A 207 -0.75 -0.22 14.62
C ALA A 207 -0.59 -1.53 15.44
N ALA A 208 -0.60 -2.69 14.78
CA ALA A 208 -0.54 -3.99 15.42
C ALA A 208 0.85 -4.29 15.96
N ALA A 209 0.99 -4.34 17.30
CA ALA A 209 2.26 -4.64 17.97
C ALA A 209 2.83 -6.02 17.57
N ALA A 210 1.97 -7.01 17.31
CA ALA A 210 2.39 -8.33 16.85
C ALA A 210 3.12 -8.27 15.51
N VAL A 211 2.61 -7.49 14.54
CA VAL A 211 3.25 -7.26 13.25
C VAL A 211 4.52 -6.44 13.38
N TRP A 212 4.46 -5.35 14.18
CA TRP A 212 5.62 -4.49 14.39
C TRP A 212 6.81 -5.23 14.98
N ASN A 213 6.56 -6.13 15.93
CA ASN A 213 7.61 -6.88 16.64
C ASN A 213 8.07 -8.13 15.90
N ASP A 214 7.41 -8.50 14.80
CA ASP A 214 7.79 -9.68 14.02
C ASP A 214 9.08 -9.41 13.23
N LEU A 215 10.17 -10.06 13.64
CA LEU A 215 11.48 -9.95 13.01
C LEU A 215 11.60 -10.76 11.71
N SER A 216 10.65 -11.63 11.40
CA SER A 216 10.62 -12.40 10.15
C SER A 216 10.20 -11.54 8.96
N LEU A 217 9.60 -10.37 9.21
CA LEU A 217 9.21 -9.43 8.16
C LEU A 217 10.46 -8.92 7.43
N PRO A 218 10.51 -8.99 6.09
CA PRO A 218 11.66 -8.62 5.28
C PRO A 218 11.78 -7.09 5.09
N ALA A 219 11.58 -6.32 6.17
CA ALA A 219 11.68 -4.86 6.14
C ALA A 219 13.13 -4.43 5.90
N THR A 220 13.31 -3.47 4.98
CA THR A 220 14.61 -2.83 4.71
C THR A 220 14.84 -1.62 5.62
N ALA A 221 13.76 -0.98 6.05
CA ALA A 221 13.78 0.09 7.04
C ALA A 221 12.53 0.00 7.92
N ARG A 222 12.64 0.47 9.16
CA ARG A 222 11.54 0.52 10.11
C ARG A 222 11.42 1.94 10.66
N TYR A 223 10.19 2.45 10.72
CA TYR A 223 9.91 3.79 11.22
C TYR A 223 8.82 3.73 12.29
N ARG A 224 8.83 4.68 13.20
CA ARG A 224 7.72 4.95 14.11
C ARG A 224 7.16 6.34 13.86
N LEU A 225 5.84 6.40 13.81
CA LEU A 225 5.09 7.64 13.82
C LEU A 225 4.33 7.69 15.14
N VAL A 226 4.84 8.48 16.07
CA VAL A 226 4.31 8.61 17.44
C VAL A 226 4.07 10.09 17.75
N GLY A 227 2.85 10.46 18.02
CA GLY A 227 2.46 11.86 18.17
C GLY A 227 2.88 12.68 16.95
N ARG A 228 3.79 13.63 17.17
CA ARG A 228 4.34 14.54 16.14
C ARG A 228 5.70 14.11 15.61
N GLN A 229 6.19 12.95 15.96
CA GLN A 229 7.52 12.49 15.61
C GLN A 229 7.48 11.35 14.61
N PHE A 230 8.28 11.48 13.56
CA PHE A 230 8.57 10.41 12.60
C PHE A 230 10.07 10.09 12.72
N MET A 231 10.39 8.87 13.10
CA MET A 231 11.78 8.48 13.36
C MET A 231 12.08 7.10 12.78
N GLU A 232 13.28 6.93 12.25
CA GLU A 232 13.80 5.63 11.85
C GLU A 232 14.26 4.85 13.10
N VAL A 233 13.96 3.56 13.11
CA VAL A 233 14.33 2.64 14.20
C VAL A 233 15.36 1.65 13.66
N HIS A 234 16.59 1.81 14.09
CA HIS A 234 17.66 0.84 13.79
C HIS A 234 17.53 -0.35 14.75
N ARG A 235 17.44 -1.55 14.22
CA ARG A 235 17.39 -2.81 14.98
C ARG A 235 18.51 -3.75 14.54
#